data_6e71e78065313bc5aff0433db0783984
#
_entry.id   6e71e78065313bc5aff0433db0783984
#
_cell.length_a   1.000
_cell.length_b   1.000
_cell.length_c   1.000
_cell.angle_alpha   90.00
_cell.angle_beta   90.00
_cell.angle_gamma   90.00
#
_symmetry.space_group_name_H-M   'P 1'
#
loop_
_entity.id
_entity.type
_entity.pdbx_description
1 polymer ?
#
loop_
_entity_poly.entity_id
_entity_poly.type
_entity_poly.pdbx_seq_one_letter_code
_entity_poly.pdbx_strand_id
1 'polypeptide(L)'
;MIIAIDGTAASGKGTLGRTLAMRLGLDYLDTGLLYRAVGLAVKQADMDLETASDDTLKLLVESLDLSQNFGPELRSSEIGELASKVAAIPQIRASLLEKQRDFAQRPPHSKGAVLDGRDIGSVVLPDADAKFFIDAAADIRATRRHLELKARGEDIDFSDVLSAIIKR
;
A
#
# COMPACT_ATOMS: atom_id res chain seq x y z
N MET A 1 13.71 4.47 -15.87
CA MET A 1 12.35 4.01 -16.27
C MET A 1 11.48 3.93 -15.02
N ILE A 2 10.31 4.55 -15.06
CA ILE A 2 9.36 4.59 -13.95
C ILE A 2 8.05 3.92 -14.42
N ILE A 3 7.57 2.93 -13.69
CA ILE A 3 6.35 2.18 -14.01
C ILE A 3 5.34 2.34 -12.87
N ALA A 4 4.15 2.80 -13.21
CA ALA A 4 3.02 2.92 -12.30
C ALA A 4 2.04 1.75 -12.50
N ILE A 5 1.67 1.07 -11.42
CA ILE A 5 0.69 -0.02 -11.46
C ILE A 5 -0.43 0.31 -10.47
N ASP A 6 -1.59 0.56 -10.99
CA ASP A 6 -2.80 0.78 -10.21
C ASP A 6 -3.72 -0.43 -10.26
N GLY A 7 -4.66 -0.49 -9.35
CA GLY A 7 -5.68 -1.53 -9.40
C GLY A 7 -6.32 -1.81 -8.05
N THR A 8 -7.38 -2.61 -8.10
CA THR A 8 -8.20 -2.97 -6.95
C THR A 8 -7.46 -3.88 -5.94
N ALA A 9 -8.00 -3.98 -4.72
CA ALA A 9 -7.44 -4.88 -3.71
C ALA A 9 -7.49 -6.34 -4.19
N ALA A 10 -6.42 -7.11 -3.94
CA ALA A 10 -6.29 -8.51 -4.33
C ALA A 10 -6.40 -8.78 -5.85
N SER A 11 -6.22 -7.78 -6.71
CA SER A 11 -6.20 -7.94 -8.18
C SER A 11 -4.97 -8.71 -8.70
N GLY A 12 -3.89 -8.78 -7.90
CA GLY A 12 -2.63 -9.40 -8.30
C GLY A 12 -1.54 -8.38 -8.71
N LYS A 13 -1.83 -7.08 -8.64
CA LYS A 13 -0.90 -6.01 -9.02
C LYS A 13 0.47 -6.10 -8.32
N GLY A 14 0.49 -6.41 -7.00
CA GLY A 14 1.75 -6.54 -6.26
C GLY A 14 2.62 -7.71 -6.73
N THR A 15 2.03 -8.82 -7.15
CA THR A 15 2.76 -9.94 -7.76
C THR A 15 3.33 -9.53 -9.11
N LEU A 16 2.52 -8.90 -9.95
CA LEU A 16 2.95 -8.37 -11.23
C LEU A 16 4.08 -7.33 -11.06
N GLY A 17 3.90 -6.36 -10.16
CA GLY A 17 4.87 -5.29 -9.90
C GLY A 17 6.24 -5.83 -9.49
N ARG A 18 6.27 -6.75 -8.52
CA ARG A 18 7.53 -7.40 -8.09
C ARG A 18 8.19 -8.19 -9.22
N THR A 19 7.39 -8.98 -9.97
CA THR A 19 7.93 -9.76 -11.08
C THR A 19 8.50 -8.87 -12.17
N LEU A 20 7.83 -7.77 -12.47
CA LEU A 20 8.26 -6.81 -13.49
C LEU A 20 9.54 -6.10 -13.05
N ALA A 21 9.58 -5.60 -11.82
CA ALA A 21 10.76 -4.97 -11.23
C ALA A 21 11.98 -5.90 -11.28
N MET A 22 11.82 -7.14 -10.84
CA MET A 22 12.89 -8.15 -10.87
C MET A 22 13.39 -8.42 -12.29
N ARG A 23 12.48 -8.56 -13.28
CA ARG A 23 12.86 -8.84 -14.67
C ARG A 23 13.56 -7.69 -15.36
N LEU A 24 13.21 -6.45 -14.98
CA LEU A 24 13.78 -5.25 -15.57
C LEU A 24 14.94 -4.65 -14.77
N GLY A 25 15.31 -5.24 -13.64
CA GLY A 25 16.33 -4.71 -12.75
C GLY A 25 15.97 -3.34 -12.16
N LEU A 26 14.71 -3.16 -11.78
CA LEU A 26 14.17 -1.94 -11.18
C LEU A 26 13.88 -2.14 -9.68
N ASP A 27 13.88 -1.06 -8.91
CA ASP A 27 13.40 -1.10 -7.53
C ASP A 27 11.87 -1.19 -7.49
N TYR A 28 11.33 -1.80 -6.45
CA TYR A 28 9.90 -2.01 -6.27
C TYR A 28 9.40 -1.41 -4.96
N LEU A 29 8.29 -0.66 -5.03
CA LEU A 29 7.58 -0.12 -3.88
C LEU A 29 6.09 -0.50 -3.89
N ASP A 30 5.68 -1.27 -2.89
CA ASP A 30 4.27 -1.49 -2.55
C ASP A 30 3.79 -0.31 -1.69
N THR A 31 3.14 0.67 -2.31
CA THR A 31 2.70 1.88 -1.58
C THR A 31 1.62 1.58 -0.54
N GLY A 32 0.89 0.48 -0.70
CA GLY A 32 -0.05 0.02 0.32
C GLY A 32 0.63 -0.37 1.63
N LEU A 33 1.90 -0.81 1.59
CA LEU A 33 2.67 -1.09 2.80
C LEU A 33 3.03 0.20 3.56
N LEU A 34 3.21 1.34 2.87
CA LEU A 34 3.46 2.63 3.52
C LEU A 34 2.27 3.02 4.41
N TYR A 35 1.06 2.95 3.89
CA TYR A 35 -0.15 3.24 4.66
C TYR A 35 -0.33 2.25 5.81
N ARG A 36 0.05 0.99 5.63
CA ARG A 36 0.02 -0.01 6.69
C ARG A 36 1.06 0.25 7.77
N ALA A 37 2.25 0.72 7.41
CA ALA A 37 3.28 1.12 8.37
C ALA A 37 2.80 2.31 9.22
N VAL A 38 2.14 3.30 8.61
CA VAL A 38 1.49 4.39 9.36
C VAL A 38 0.41 3.85 10.28
N GLY A 39 -0.47 2.95 9.80
CA GLY A 39 -1.51 2.33 10.63
C GLY A 39 -0.95 1.55 11.81
N LEU A 40 0.15 0.83 11.63
CA LEU A 40 0.85 0.13 12.71
C LEU A 40 1.43 1.11 13.72
N ALA A 41 2.07 2.19 13.28
CA ALA A 41 2.62 3.21 14.16
C ALA A 41 1.54 3.93 14.97
N VAL A 42 0.39 4.24 14.36
CA VAL A 42 -0.80 4.77 15.05
C VAL A 42 -1.26 3.84 16.15
N LYS A 43 -1.36 2.53 15.85
CA LYS A 43 -1.72 1.51 16.84
C LYS A 43 -0.71 1.42 17.98
N GLN A 44 0.59 1.39 17.69
CA GLN A 44 1.66 1.30 18.69
C GLN A 44 1.73 2.53 19.59
N ALA A 45 1.40 3.70 19.06
CA ALA A 45 1.35 4.96 19.81
C ALA A 45 0.03 5.15 20.57
N ASP A 46 -0.93 4.23 20.46
CA ASP A 46 -2.31 4.36 20.98
C ASP A 46 -2.93 5.72 20.59
N MET A 47 -2.68 6.15 19.36
CA MET A 47 -3.02 7.48 18.86
C MET A 47 -4.48 7.53 18.35
N ASP A 48 -5.23 8.49 18.86
CA ASP A 48 -6.56 8.78 18.34
C ASP A 48 -6.45 9.69 17.09
N LEU A 49 -6.84 9.14 15.95
CA LEU A 49 -6.80 9.84 14.66
C LEU A 49 -7.80 11.00 14.55
N GLU A 50 -8.85 11.02 15.37
CA GLU A 50 -9.86 12.09 15.33
C GLU A 50 -9.38 13.35 16.07
N THR A 51 -8.49 13.20 17.04
CA THR A 51 -7.98 14.29 17.88
C THR A 51 -6.53 14.66 17.60
N ALA A 52 -5.79 13.82 16.84
CA ALA A 52 -4.40 14.08 16.51
C ALA A 52 -4.24 15.33 15.63
N SER A 53 -3.29 16.20 15.99
CA SER A 53 -2.97 17.38 15.17
C SER A 53 -2.26 17.00 13.87
N ASP A 54 -2.39 17.88 12.85
CA ASP A 54 -1.71 17.71 11.56
C ASP A 54 -0.19 17.57 11.73
N ASP A 55 0.42 18.35 12.64
CA ASP A 55 1.85 18.28 12.92
C ASP A 55 2.24 16.94 13.54
N THR A 56 1.42 16.41 14.46
CA THR A 56 1.65 15.08 15.04
C THR A 56 1.59 13.98 13.99
N LEU A 57 0.60 14.03 13.10
CA LEU A 57 0.46 13.07 11.99
C LEU A 57 1.62 13.15 11.01
N LYS A 58 2.08 14.37 10.69
CA LYS A 58 3.25 14.59 9.84
C LYS A 58 4.52 14.02 10.47
N LEU A 59 4.79 14.34 11.72
CA LEU A 59 5.94 13.82 12.46
C LEU A 59 5.92 12.29 12.55
N LEU A 60 4.75 11.68 12.75
CA LEU A 60 4.59 10.23 12.73
C LEU A 60 5.06 9.64 11.39
N VAL A 61 4.62 10.20 10.27
CA VAL A 61 5.02 9.72 8.93
C VAL A 61 6.51 9.96 8.69
N GLU A 62 7.04 11.09 9.10
CA GLU A 62 8.47 11.43 8.93
C GLU A 62 9.38 10.51 9.73
N SER A 63 8.96 10.11 10.93
CA SER A 63 9.72 9.21 11.82
C SER A 63 9.78 7.75 11.34
N LEU A 64 8.92 7.37 10.37
CA LEU A 64 8.89 6.01 9.87
C LEU A 64 10.11 5.70 9.00
N ASP A 65 10.89 4.75 9.42
CA ASP A 65 11.92 4.12 8.58
C ASP A 65 11.26 3.09 7.65
N LEU A 66 11.03 3.52 6.41
CA LEU A 66 10.38 2.69 5.39
C LEU A 66 11.32 1.64 4.79
N SER A 67 12.61 1.64 5.14
CA SER A 67 13.57 0.60 4.76
C SER A 67 13.48 -0.63 5.66
N GLN A 68 12.81 -0.53 6.80
CA GLN A 68 12.65 -1.64 7.73
C GLN A 68 11.80 -2.76 7.13
N ASN A 69 12.24 -3.99 7.37
CA ASN A 69 11.43 -5.16 7.05
C ASN A 69 10.35 -5.32 8.13
N PHE A 70 9.22 -4.69 7.90
CA PHE A 70 8.06 -4.81 8.80
C PHE A 70 7.60 -6.26 8.87
N GLY A 71 7.35 -6.74 10.08
CA GLY A 71 6.92 -8.10 10.35
C GLY A 71 5.59 -8.49 9.67
N PRO A 72 5.17 -9.76 9.80
CA PRO A 72 3.94 -10.27 9.18
C PRO A 72 2.67 -9.56 9.67
N GLU A 73 2.71 -8.95 10.84
CA GLU A 73 1.63 -8.16 11.44
C GLU A 73 1.13 -7.02 10.54
N LEU A 74 2.04 -6.42 9.73
CA LEU A 74 1.69 -5.35 8.80
C LEU A 74 0.60 -5.77 7.79
N ARG A 75 0.46 -7.05 7.55
CA ARG A 75 -0.50 -7.60 6.59
C ARG A 75 -1.79 -8.13 7.21
N SER A 76 -1.97 -7.99 8.54
CA SER A 76 -3.19 -8.38 9.25
C SER A 76 -4.42 -7.58 8.76
N SER A 77 -5.62 -8.09 9.05
CA SER A 77 -6.87 -7.42 8.72
C SER A 77 -7.00 -6.11 9.48
N GLU A 78 -6.67 -6.09 10.77
CA GLU A 78 -6.72 -4.92 11.65
C GLU A 78 -5.85 -3.77 11.11
N ILE A 79 -4.59 -4.05 10.77
CA ILE A 79 -3.70 -3.03 10.18
C ILE A 79 -4.18 -2.61 8.79
N GLY A 80 -4.85 -3.51 8.05
CA GLY A 80 -5.48 -3.17 6.78
C GLY A 80 -6.65 -2.19 6.91
N GLU A 81 -7.41 -2.24 8.00
CA GLU A 81 -8.48 -1.28 8.30
C GLU A 81 -7.89 0.07 8.74
N LEU A 82 -6.91 0.06 9.63
CA LEU A 82 -6.19 1.28 10.03
C LEU A 82 -5.54 1.96 8.82
N ALA A 83 -4.89 1.20 7.93
CA ALA A 83 -4.34 1.73 6.70
C ALA A 83 -5.40 2.43 5.83
N SER A 84 -6.63 1.92 5.80
CA SER A 84 -7.73 2.56 5.07
C SER A 84 -8.17 3.86 5.74
N LYS A 85 -8.20 3.91 7.08
CA LYS A 85 -8.51 5.13 7.85
C LYS A 85 -7.43 6.20 7.63
N VAL A 86 -6.16 5.88 7.83
CA VAL A 86 -5.06 6.85 7.66
C VAL A 86 -4.94 7.33 6.20
N ALA A 87 -5.28 6.48 5.22
CA ALA A 87 -5.28 6.86 3.81
C ALA A 87 -6.36 7.90 3.44
N ALA A 88 -7.37 8.10 4.29
CA ALA A 88 -8.38 9.15 4.13
C ALA A 88 -7.90 10.51 4.66
N ILE A 89 -6.82 10.57 5.44
CA ILE A 89 -6.32 11.79 6.08
C ILE A 89 -5.40 12.56 5.11
N PRO A 90 -5.75 13.81 4.73
CA PRO A 90 -4.99 14.58 3.73
C PRO A 90 -3.51 14.77 4.09
N GLN A 91 -3.18 15.05 5.34
CA GLN A 91 -1.82 15.27 5.83
C GLN A 91 -0.95 14.03 5.65
N ILE A 92 -1.46 12.86 6.02
CA ILE A 92 -0.76 11.59 5.84
C ILE A 92 -0.54 11.32 4.35
N ARG A 93 -1.56 11.56 3.53
CA ARG A 93 -1.44 11.41 2.08
C ARG A 93 -0.38 12.32 1.49
N ALA A 94 -0.34 13.59 1.89
CA ALA A 94 0.65 14.57 1.41
C ALA A 94 2.08 14.13 1.77
N SER A 95 2.33 13.76 3.03
CA SER A 95 3.65 13.31 3.48
C SER A 95 4.10 12.01 2.79
N LEU A 96 3.18 11.05 2.59
CA LEU A 96 3.49 9.82 1.86
C LEU A 96 3.66 10.05 0.35
N LEU A 97 2.99 11.02 -0.24
CA LEU A 97 3.15 11.40 -1.64
C LEU A 97 4.58 11.83 -1.95
N GLU A 98 5.16 12.66 -1.09
CA GLU A 98 6.56 13.09 -1.23
C GLU A 98 7.52 11.90 -1.16
N LYS A 99 7.35 11.00 -0.17
CA LYS A 99 8.17 9.80 -0.02
C LYS A 99 8.07 8.85 -1.24
N GLN A 100 6.87 8.69 -1.81
CA GLN A 100 6.66 7.87 -3.01
C GLN A 100 7.35 8.47 -4.24
N ARG A 101 7.24 9.78 -4.43
CA ARG A 101 7.91 10.50 -5.53
C ARG A 101 9.42 10.45 -5.40
N ASP A 102 9.91 10.63 -4.20
CA ASP A 102 11.34 10.54 -3.88
C ASP A 102 11.92 9.16 -4.22
N PHE A 103 11.22 8.10 -3.82
CA PHE A 103 11.60 6.73 -4.17
C PHE A 103 11.65 6.52 -5.69
N ALA A 104 10.67 7.03 -6.43
CA ALA A 104 10.63 6.89 -7.88
C ALA A 104 11.76 7.65 -8.59
N GLN A 105 12.10 8.85 -8.09
CA GLN A 105 13.13 9.70 -8.66
C GLN A 105 14.55 9.28 -8.26
N ARG A 106 14.71 8.73 -7.07
CA ARG A 106 15.98 8.31 -6.48
C ARG A 106 15.90 6.87 -5.95
N PRO A 107 15.68 5.89 -6.85
CA PRO A 107 15.58 4.50 -6.44
C PRO A 107 16.88 4.05 -5.76
N PRO A 108 16.81 3.30 -4.64
CA PRO A 108 17.97 3.04 -3.80
C PRO A 108 19.03 2.13 -4.43
N HIS A 109 18.67 1.24 -5.35
CA HIS A 109 19.58 0.20 -5.87
C HIS A 109 19.65 0.15 -7.40
N SER A 110 18.80 0.89 -8.12
CA SER A 110 18.69 0.81 -9.58
C SER A 110 18.53 2.18 -10.23
N LYS A 111 18.31 2.20 -11.56
CA LYS A 111 18.07 3.44 -12.32
C LYS A 111 16.59 3.65 -12.66
N GLY A 112 15.69 2.99 -11.92
CA GLY A 112 14.27 3.15 -12.15
C GLY A 112 13.44 2.38 -11.13
N ALA A 113 12.14 2.59 -11.14
CA ALA A 113 11.25 2.05 -10.12
C ALA A 113 9.91 1.55 -10.69
N VAL A 114 9.35 0.56 -10.03
CA VAL A 114 7.97 0.12 -10.17
C VAL A 114 7.24 0.42 -8.87
N LEU A 115 6.21 1.25 -8.94
CA LEU A 115 5.34 1.54 -7.80
C LEU A 115 3.96 0.92 -8.04
N ASP A 116 3.41 0.24 -7.05
CA ASP A 116 2.02 -0.21 -7.12
C ASP A 116 1.14 0.42 -6.03
N GLY A 117 -0.13 0.69 -6.40
CA GLY A 117 -1.08 1.33 -5.48
C GLY A 117 -2.49 1.47 -6.03
N ARG A 118 -3.07 2.65 -5.86
CA ARG A 118 -4.45 2.98 -6.26
C ARG A 118 -4.57 4.17 -7.19
N ASP A 119 -3.67 5.12 -7.06
CA ASP A 119 -3.66 6.40 -7.76
C ASP A 119 -2.22 6.77 -8.20
N ILE A 120 -1.39 5.75 -8.44
CA ILE A 120 0.02 5.94 -8.77
C ILE A 120 0.16 6.66 -10.12
N GLY A 121 -0.48 6.14 -11.16
CA GLY A 121 -0.36 6.71 -12.51
C GLY A 121 -1.20 7.97 -12.74
N SER A 122 -2.12 8.32 -11.82
CA SER A 122 -2.96 9.51 -11.95
C SER A 122 -2.53 10.67 -11.05
N VAL A 123 -2.02 10.38 -9.84
CA VAL A 123 -1.69 11.39 -8.82
C VAL A 123 -0.22 11.36 -8.43
N VAL A 124 0.30 10.20 -8.11
CA VAL A 124 1.66 10.08 -7.57
C VAL A 124 2.69 10.34 -8.66
N LEU A 125 2.59 9.64 -9.78
CA LEU A 125 3.52 9.66 -10.91
C LEU A 125 2.76 9.87 -12.24
N PRO A 126 2.17 11.04 -12.46
CA PRO A 126 1.39 11.31 -13.68
C PRO A 126 2.23 11.23 -14.95
N ASP A 127 3.55 11.38 -14.84
CA ASP A 127 4.50 11.34 -15.96
C ASP A 127 5.28 10.02 -16.02
N ALA A 128 4.79 8.93 -15.39
CA ALA A 128 5.43 7.62 -15.47
C ALA A 128 5.55 7.13 -16.90
N ASP A 129 6.70 6.50 -17.24
CA ASP A 129 6.98 5.98 -18.59
C ASP A 129 5.97 4.93 -19.05
N ALA A 130 5.43 4.14 -18.11
CA ALA A 130 4.37 3.18 -18.37
C ALA A 130 3.37 3.15 -17.21
N LYS A 131 2.09 3.01 -17.53
CA LYS A 131 1.00 2.96 -16.55
C LYS A 131 0.10 1.77 -16.86
N PHE A 132 -0.18 0.98 -15.84
CA PHE A 132 -1.04 -0.18 -15.91
C PHE A 132 -2.15 -0.10 -14.88
N PHE A 133 -3.35 -0.50 -15.27
CA PHE A 133 -4.44 -0.72 -14.33
C PHE A 133 -4.81 -2.21 -14.31
N ILE A 134 -4.68 -2.84 -13.15
CA ILE A 134 -4.89 -4.28 -12.96
C ILE A 134 -6.17 -4.50 -12.17
N ASP A 135 -7.07 -5.24 -12.76
CA ASP A 135 -8.33 -5.61 -12.10
C ASP A 135 -8.62 -7.11 -12.23
N ALA A 136 -9.55 -7.59 -11.43
CA ALA A 136 -10.13 -8.92 -11.49
C ALA A 136 -11.54 -8.88 -10.89
N ALA A 137 -12.38 -9.82 -11.28
CA ALA A 137 -13.73 -9.95 -10.75
C ALA A 137 -13.73 -10.05 -9.21
N ALA A 138 -14.75 -9.50 -8.56
CA ALA A 138 -14.80 -9.37 -7.11
C ALA A 138 -14.70 -10.72 -6.38
N ASP A 139 -15.31 -11.76 -6.92
CA ASP A 139 -15.27 -13.13 -6.41
C ASP A 139 -13.85 -13.72 -6.47
N ILE A 140 -13.13 -13.50 -7.56
CA ILE A 140 -11.74 -13.92 -7.72
C ILE A 140 -10.84 -13.19 -6.72
N ARG A 141 -11.04 -11.87 -6.53
CA ARG A 141 -10.30 -11.07 -5.56
C ARG A 141 -10.59 -11.50 -4.12
N ALA A 142 -11.87 -11.79 -3.82
CA ALA A 142 -12.28 -12.29 -2.52
C ALA A 142 -11.69 -13.67 -2.23
N THR A 143 -11.69 -14.58 -3.19
CA THR A 143 -11.06 -15.90 -3.08
C THR A 143 -9.56 -15.79 -2.77
N ARG A 144 -8.83 -14.97 -3.52
CA ARG A 144 -7.39 -14.74 -3.27
C ARG A 144 -7.15 -14.20 -1.87
N ARG A 145 -7.95 -13.19 -1.46
CA ARG A 145 -7.81 -12.58 -0.14
C ARG A 145 -8.16 -13.54 0.99
N HIS A 146 -9.21 -14.32 0.84
CA HIS A 146 -9.62 -15.33 1.83
C HIS A 146 -8.53 -16.40 2.03
N LEU A 147 -7.96 -16.92 0.94
CA LEU A 147 -6.84 -17.87 1.00
C LEU A 147 -5.60 -17.26 1.68
N GLU A 148 -5.31 -16.01 1.38
CA GLU A 148 -4.20 -15.27 2.00
C GLU A 148 -4.39 -15.11 3.52
N LEU A 149 -5.59 -14.77 3.97
CA LEU A 149 -5.93 -14.63 5.38
C LEU A 149 -5.89 -15.98 6.11
N LYS A 150 -6.46 -17.01 5.52
CA LYS A 150 -6.38 -18.38 6.06
C LYS A 150 -4.94 -18.89 6.19
N ALA A 151 -4.11 -18.64 5.22
CA ALA A 151 -2.69 -19.02 5.28
C ALA A 151 -1.92 -18.32 6.42
N ARG A 152 -2.46 -17.23 6.95
CA ARG A 152 -1.94 -16.51 8.13
C ARG A 152 -2.58 -16.93 9.45
N GLY A 153 -3.52 -17.88 9.42
CA GLY A 153 -4.25 -18.32 10.62
C GLY A 153 -5.40 -17.41 11.03
N GLU A 154 -5.82 -16.47 10.16
CA GLU A 154 -7.02 -15.66 10.40
C GLU A 154 -8.26 -16.47 10.02
N ASP A 155 -9.17 -16.66 10.97
CA ASP A 155 -10.46 -17.36 10.76
C ASP A 155 -11.53 -16.31 10.41
N ILE A 156 -11.71 -16.06 9.12
CA ILE A 156 -12.67 -15.08 8.58
C ILE A 156 -13.52 -15.75 7.53
N ASP A 157 -14.81 -15.53 7.59
CA ASP A 157 -15.77 -16.06 6.60
C ASP A 157 -15.58 -15.43 5.22
N PHE A 158 -15.71 -16.24 4.18
CA PHE A 158 -15.61 -15.77 2.79
C PHE A 158 -16.62 -14.66 2.46
N SER A 159 -17.84 -14.74 3.02
CA SER A 159 -18.89 -13.71 2.86
C SER A 159 -18.46 -12.34 3.35
N ASP A 160 -17.73 -12.29 4.48
CA ASP A 160 -17.21 -11.05 5.06
C ASP A 160 -16.07 -10.47 4.20
N VAL A 161 -15.19 -11.35 3.72
CA VAL A 161 -14.13 -10.96 2.80
C VAL A 161 -14.69 -10.40 1.50
N LEU A 162 -15.71 -11.07 0.92
CA LEU A 162 -16.37 -10.62 -0.31
C LEU A 162 -17.05 -9.27 -0.11
N SER A 163 -17.78 -9.10 0.99
CA SER A 163 -18.44 -7.84 1.35
C SER A 163 -17.42 -6.69 1.50
N ALA A 164 -16.28 -6.95 2.15
CA ALA A 164 -15.21 -5.98 2.30
C ALA A 164 -14.52 -5.62 0.96
N ILE A 165 -14.41 -6.58 0.05
CA ILE A 165 -13.86 -6.35 -1.31
C ILE A 165 -14.81 -5.51 -2.16
N ILE A 166 -16.12 -5.71 -2.07
CA ILE A 166 -17.14 -4.96 -2.83
C ILE A 166 -17.23 -3.50 -2.32
N LYS A 167 -17.08 -3.29 -1.01
CA LYS A 167 -17.12 -1.94 -0.41
C LYS A 167 -15.92 -1.04 -0.78
N ARG A 168 -14.83 -1.58 -1.29
CA ARG A 168 -13.57 -0.89 -1.61
C ARG A 168 -13.42 -0.61 -3.10
#